data_ff5e47a2d638db3bc11610427546a5ac
#
_entry.id   ff5e47a2d638db3bc11610427546a5ac
#
_cell.length_a   1.000
_cell.length_b   1.000
_cell.length_c   1.000
_cell.angle_alpha   90.00
_cell.angle_beta   90.00
_cell.angle_gamma   90.00
#
_symmetry.space_group_name_H-M   'P 1'
#
loop_
_entity.id
_entity.type
_entity.pdbx_description
1 polymer ?
#
loop_
_entity_poly.entity_id
_entity_poly.type
_entity_poly.pdbx_seq_one_letter_code
_entity_poly.pdbx_strand_id
1 'polypeptide(L)'
;MSGITGSKLNIRGSGVVAKLGTDGQVLTSGGAGVATAFEDFAGGISWQAVETGSTMTAVAGEGYWINTTSNACTITLPSSASVGDSIVFADYARTWGTNGIVIDSNGL
;
A
#
# COMPACT_ATOMS: atom_id res chain seq x y z
N MET A 1 -3.23 37.77 -3.73
CA MET A 1 -4.38 37.00 -3.28
C MET A 1 -4.10 35.51 -3.38
N SER A 2 -4.50 34.78 -2.38
CA SER A 2 -4.39 33.30 -2.39
C SER A 2 -5.65 32.70 -3.00
N GLY A 3 -5.53 31.52 -3.59
CA GLY A 3 -6.68 30.81 -4.11
C GLY A 3 -6.31 29.80 -5.21
N ILE A 4 -7.35 29.20 -5.76
CA ILE A 4 -7.21 28.27 -6.87
C ILE A 4 -7.60 28.98 -8.15
N THR A 5 -6.73 28.96 -9.13
CA THR A 5 -6.95 29.55 -10.44
C THR A 5 -6.95 28.46 -11.49
N GLY A 6 -8.13 28.11 -12.01
CA GLY A 6 -8.27 26.97 -12.90
C GLY A 6 -7.85 25.68 -12.19
N SER A 7 -6.87 24.98 -12.73
CA SER A 7 -6.36 23.74 -12.15
C SER A 7 -5.09 23.94 -11.31
N LYS A 8 -4.81 25.16 -10.86
CA LYS A 8 -3.57 25.51 -10.17
C LYS A 8 -3.84 26.29 -8.90
N LEU A 9 -3.00 26.08 -7.90
CA LEU A 9 -3.02 26.85 -6.66
C LEU A 9 -2.15 28.10 -6.83
N ASN A 10 -2.71 29.27 -6.46
CA ASN A 10 -1.99 30.52 -6.49
C ASN A 10 -1.88 31.11 -5.09
N ILE A 11 -0.69 31.51 -4.69
CA ILE A 11 -0.43 32.17 -3.42
C ILE A 11 -0.05 33.63 -3.69
N ARG A 12 -0.81 34.52 -3.08
CA ARG A 12 -0.64 35.99 -2.99
C ARG A 12 0.52 36.57 -3.80
N GLY A 13 0.27 36.98 -5.02
CA GLY A 13 1.25 37.67 -5.85
C GLY A 13 2.41 36.86 -6.36
N SER A 14 2.53 35.63 -5.93
CA SER A 14 3.62 34.74 -6.34
C SER A 14 3.33 33.97 -7.61
N GLY A 15 2.12 34.13 -8.16
CA GLY A 15 1.69 33.35 -9.30
C GLY A 15 1.32 31.93 -8.91
N VAL A 16 1.44 31.03 -9.84
CA VAL A 16 1.13 29.60 -9.61
C VAL A 16 2.27 28.96 -8.85
N VAL A 17 1.99 28.43 -7.66
CA VAL A 17 2.98 27.79 -6.80
C VAL A 17 2.97 26.27 -6.89
N ALA A 18 1.87 25.67 -7.33
CA ALA A 18 1.77 24.23 -7.49
C ALA A 18 0.76 23.88 -8.57
N LYS A 19 1.00 22.83 -9.29
CA LYS A 19 -0.03 22.17 -10.09
C LYS A 19 -0.83 21.26 -9.18
N LEU A 20 -2.08 21.00 -9.51
CA LEU A 20 -2.79 19.87 -8.92
C LEU A 20 -2.11 18.60 -9.41
N GLY A 21 -1.82 17.69 -8.49
CA GLY A 21 -1.08 16.47 -8.79
C GLY A 21 -1.80 15.53 -9.77
N THR A 22 -1.30 14.34 -9.91
CA THR A 22 -1.93 13.29 -10.69
C THR A 22 -2.99 12.57 -9.88
N ASP A 23 -3.86 11.83 -10.53
CA ASP A 23 -4.88 11.04 -9.86
C ASP A 23 -4.26 10.11 -8.82
N GLY A 24 -4.83 10.09 -7.63
CA GLY A 24 -4.34 9.31 -6.50
C GLY A 24 -3.33 10.02 -5.60
N GLN A 25 -2.82 11.17 -6.00
CA GLN A 25 -1.91 11.94 -5.16
C GLN A 25 -2.66 12.82 -4.15
N VAL A 26 -2.04 13.07 -3.02
CA VAL A 26 -2.55 13.94 -1.97
C VAL A 26 -1.61 15.11 -1.74
N LEU A 27 -2.18 16.27 -1.34
CA LEU A 27 -1.38 17.42 -0.96
C LEU A 27 -0.92 17.25 0.48
N THR A 28 0.38 17.24 0.69
CA THR A 28 0.98 17.03 2.01
C THR A 28 1.71 18.28 2.49
N SER A 29 1.74 18.45 3.81
CA SER A 29 2.56 19.47 4.43
C SER A 29 4.00 18.96 4.56
N GLY A 30 4.97 19.77 4.17
CA GLY A 30 6.38 19.45 4.39
C GLY A 30 6.88 19.82 5.78
N GLY A 31 6.03 20.43 6.62
CA GLY A 31 6.40 20.96 7.92
C GLY A 31 6.59 22.48 7.91
N ALA A 32 6.89 23.04 9.06
CA ALA A 32 7.10 24.49 9.19
C ALA A 32 8.26 24.96 8.32
N GLY A 33 8.03 25.97 7.50
CA GLY A 33 9.04 26.54 6.61
C GLY A 33 9.33 25.72 5.35
N VAL A 34 8.62 24.59 5.14
CA VAL A 34 8.79 23.72 3.98
C VAL A 34 7.56 23.83 3.08
N ALA A 35 7.79 23.89 1.76
CA ALA A 35 6.70 23.97 0.80
C ALA A 35 5.84 22.69 0.82
N THR A 36 4.55 22.86 0.56
CA THR A 36 3.65 21.72 0.35
C THR A 36 3.96 21.01 -0.98
N ALA A 37 3.67 19.74 -1.06
CA ALA A 37 3.84 18.94 -2.27
C ALA A 37 2.69 17.96 -2.46
N PHE A 38 2.43 17.59 -3.71
CA PHE A 38 1.55 16.47 -4.02
C PHE A 38 2.39 15.21 -4.03
N GLU A 39 1.98 14.23 -3.25
CA GLU A 39 2.71 12.98 -3.06
C GLU A 39 1.78 11.78 -3.22
N ASP A 40 2.36 10.63 -3.57
CA ASP A 40 1.62 9.39 -3.60
C ASP A 40 1.18 9.02 -2.18
N PHE A 41 -0.05 8.52 -2.07
CA PHE A 41 -0.57 8.08 -0.78
C PHE A 41 0.15 6.80 -0.34
N ALA A 42 0.91 6.90 0.76
CA ALA A 42 1.77 5.82 1.23
C ALA A 42 1.16 4.99 2.38
N GLY A 43 -0.09 5.20 2.74
CA GLY A 43 -0.69 4.63 3.97
C GLY A 43 -1.63 3.45 3.75
N GLY A 44 -1.79 2.92 2.54
CA GLY A 44 -2.72 1.84 2.25
C GLY A 44 -2.05 0.48 2.04
N ILE A 45 -2.88 -0.58 2.04
CA ILE A 45 -2.45 -1.92 1.64
C ILE A 45 -2.65 -2.05 0.13
N SER A 46 -1.61 -2.50 -0.57
CA SER A 46 -1.69 -2.81 -2.00
C SER A 46 -2.22 -4.24 -2.15
N TRP A 47 -3.47 -4.40 -2.52
CA TRP A 47 -4.10 -5.70 -2.70
C TRP A 47 -3.65 -6.32 -4.02
N GLN A 48 -3.19 -7.56 -3.94
CA GLN A 48 -2.68 -8.33 -5.07
C GLN A 48 -3.76 -9.24 -5.66
N ALA A 49 -3.47 -9.83 -6.82
CA ALA A 49 -4.36 -10.82 -7.42
C ALA A 49 -4.54 -12.04 -6.49
N VAL A 50 -5.64 -12.76 -6.66
CA VAL A 50 -5.91 -13.98 -5.87
C VAL A 50 -4.78 -14.98 -6.06
N GLU A 51 -4.20 -15.44 -4.95
CA GLU A 51 -3.14 -16.44 -4.94
C GLU A 51 -3.73 -17.83 -4.82
N THR A 52 -3.45 -18.69 -5.78
CA THR A 52 -3.97 -20.07 -5.84
C THR A 52 -2.88 -21.12 -5.74
N GLY A 53 -1.61 -20.72 -5.65
CA GLY A 53 -0.47 -21.63 -5.57
C GLY A 53 -0.32 -22.28 -4.20
N SER A 54 0.52 -23.29 -4.13
CA SER A 54 0.88 -23.96 -2.87
C SER A 54 1.96 -23.22 -2.08
N THR A 55 2.63 -22.26 -2.69
CA THR A 55 3.66 -21.41 -2.06
C THR A 55 3.56 -20.00 -2.60
N MET A 56 3.91 -19.03 -1.77
CA MET A 56 4.08 -17.64 -2.19
C MET A 56 5.08 -16.93 -1.29
N THR A 57 5.65 -15.84 -1.79
CA THR A 57 6.49 -14.95 -1.00
C THR A 57 5.75 -13.64 -0.79
N ALA A 58 5.58 -13.25 0.47
CA ALA A 58 4.90 -12.02 0.82
C ALA A 58 5.85 -10.83 0.77
N VAL A 59 5.29 -9.67 0.47
CA VAL A 59 5.99 -8.38 0.42
C VAL A 59 5.33 -7.43 1.40
N ALA A 60 6.13 -6.67 2.14
CA ALA A 60 5.62 -5.68 3.08
C ALA A 60 4.75 -4.64 2.36
N GLY A 61 3.65 -4.25 2.98
CA GLY A 61 2.70 -3.29 2.43
C GLY A 61 1.66 -3.90 1.47
N GLU A 62 1.71 -5.18 1.24
CA GLU A 62 0.77 -5.86 0.34
C GLU A 62 -0.28 -6.66 1.10
N GLY A 63 -1.44 -6.84 0.48
CA GLY A 63 -2.51 -7.71 0.94
C GLY A 63 -2.78 -8.82 -0.06
N TYR A 64 -3.07 -10.00 0.44
CA TYR A 64 -3.22 -11.19 -0.39
C TYR A 64 -4.53 -11.91 -0.11
N TRP A 65 -5.24 -12.23 -1.16
CA TRP A 65 -6.39 -13.12 -1.14
C TRP A 65 -5.91 -14.53 -1.40
N ILE A 66 -5.85 -15.37 -0.37
CA ILE A 66 -5.31 -16.72 -0.49
C ILE A 66 -6.47 -17.71 -0.71
N ASN A 67 -6.48 -18.33 -1.87
CA ASN A 67 -7.47 -19.34 -2.23
C ASN A 67 -6.86 -20.72 -2.06
N THR A 68 -7.29 -21.44 -1.02
CA THR A 68 -6.82 -22.80 -0.72
C THR A 68 -7.85 -23.87 -1.07
N THR A 69 -8.74 -23.60 -2.03
CA THR A 69 -9.75 -24.58 -2.46
C THR A 69 -9.09 -25.89 -2.91
N SER A 70 -8.00 -25.82 -3.65
CA SER A 70 -7.33 -26.98 -4.24
C SER A 70 -6.12 -27.48 -3.47
N ASN A 71 -5.50 -26.65 -2.63
CA ASN A 71 -4.27 -26.99 -1.89
C ASN A 71 -4.03 -26.01 -0.76
N ALA A 72 -3.27 -26.45 0.24
CA ALA A 72 -2.73 -25.57 1.27
C ALA A 72 -1.69 -24.63 0.66
N CYS A 73 -1.43 -23.51 1.33
CA CYS A 73 -0.44 -22.53 0.88
C CYS A 73 0.57 -22.24 1.98
N THR A 74 1.85 -22.32 1.65
CA THR A 74 2.95 -21.87 2.51
C THR A 74 3.35 -20.46 2.08
N ILE A 75 3.31 -19.52 3.01
CA ILE A 75 3.60 -18.11 2.77
C ILE A 75 4.94 -17.81 3.43
N THR A 76 5.94 -17.44 2.62
CA THR A 76 7.26 -17.04 3.10
C THR A 76 7.26 -15.53 3.33
N LEU A 77 7.57 -15.11 4.55
CA LEU A 77 7.69 -13.70 4.88
C LEU A 77 8.98 -13.10 4.32
N PRO A 78 9.08 -11.76 4.21
CA PRO A 78 10.35 -11.12 3.88
C PRO A 78 11.45 -11.51 4.87
N SER A 79 12.70 -11.55 4.41
CA SER A 79 13.83 -11.91 5.26
C SER A 79 14.21 -10.82 6.26
N SER A 80 13.71 -9.62 6.09
CA SER A 80 13.90 -8.50 7.00
C SER A 80 12.63 -7.67 7.09
N ALA A 81 12.44 -7.00 8.21
CA ALA A 81 11.29 -6.15 8.45
C ALA A 81 11.69 -4.89 9.20
N SER A 82 10.93 -3.83 8.99
CA SER A 82 11.07 -2.56 9.69
C SER A 82 9.83 -2.30 10.53
N VAL A 83 9.98 -1.52 11.59
CA VAL A 83 8.83 -1.10 12.41
C VAL A 83 7.82 -0.38 11.51
N GLY A 84 6.56 -0.81 11.59
CA GLY A 84 5.48 -0.26 10.76
C GLY A 84 5.17 -1.08 9.52
N ASP A 85 5.99 -2.05 9.16
CA ASP A 85 5.68 -2.97 8.07
C ASP A 85 4.44 -3.78 8.41
N SER A 86 3.57 -3.96 7.42
CA SER A 86 2.36 -4.76 7.57
C SER A 86 2.11 -5.60 6.32
N ILE A 87 1.52 -6.77 6.53
CA ILE A 87 1.08 -7.67 5.47
C ILE A 87 -0.27 -8.22 5.89
N VAL A 88 -1.21 -8.30 4.97
CA VAL A 88 -2.55 -8.79 5.25
C VAL A 88 -2.84 -10.03 4.43
N PHE A 89 -3.41 -11.04 5.07
CA PHE A 89 -3.87 -12.25 4.40
C PHE A 89 -5.36 -12.42 4.65
N ALA A 90 -6.09 -12.80 3.62
CA ALA A 90 -7.52 -13.07 3.70
C ALA A 90 -7.85 -14.44 3.10
N ASP A 91 -8.78 -15.14 3.72
CA ASP A 91 -9.27 -16.43 3.27
C ASP A 91 -10.30 -16.21 2.15
N TYR A 92 -9.87 -16.34 0.90
CA TYR A 92 -10.68 -16.01 -0.26
C TYR A 92 -11.92 -16.92 -0.38
N ALA A 93 -11.75 -18.21 -0.18
CA ALA A 93 -12.81 -19.20 -0.40
C ALA A 93 -13.35 -19.81 0.90
N ARG A 94 -12.92 -19.30 2.06
CA ARG A 94 -13.27 -19.85 3.38
C ARG A 94 -12.83 -21.31 3.54
N THR A 95 -11.68 -21.66 3.00
CA THR A 95 -11.17 -23.04 2.95
C THR A 95 -9.97 -23.28 3.85
N TRP A 96 -9.53 -22.31 4.64
CA TRP A 96 -8.37 -22.49 5.53
C TRP A 96 -8.62 -23.52 6.63
N GLY A 97 -9.88 -23.81 6.96
CA GLY A 97 -10.22 -24.89 7.90
C GLY A 97 -10.00 -26.28 7.33
N THR A 98 -9.97 -26.42 6.01
CA THR A 98 -9.74 -27.69 5.29
C THR A 98 -8.33 -27.76 4.74
N ASN A 99 -7.92 -26.75 3.99
CA ASN A 99 -6.56 -26.57 3.47
C ASN A 99 -6.02 -25.27 4.06
N GLY A 100 -5.19 -25.37 5.07
CA GLY A 100 -4.72 -24.20 5.81
C GLY A 100 -3.59 -23.46 5.13
N ILE A 101 -3.24 -22.33 5.72
CA ILE A 101 -1.99 -21.63 5.38
C ILE A 101 -0.94 -21.92 6.43
N VAL A 102 0.32 -21.88 6.01
CA VAL A 102 1.49 -21.94 6.89
C VAL A 102 2.29 -20.68 6.65
N ILE A 103 2.65 -20.00 7.73
CA ILE A 103 3.50 -18.80 7.66
C ILE A 103 4.94 -19.22 7.98
N ASP A 104 5.82 -19.08 6.99
CA ASP A 104 7.24 -19.29 7.18
C ASP A 104 7.88 -17.94 7.50
N SER A 105 8.45 -17.83 8.67
CA SER A 105 9.05 -16.59 9.16
C SER A 105 10.31 -16.16 8.39
N ASN A 106 10.92 -17.06 7.62
CA ASN A 106 12.10 -16.77 6.81
C ASN A 106 13.26 -16.17 7.62
N GLY A 107 13.43 -16.63 8.85
CA GLY A 107 14.51 -16.19 9.72
C GLY A 107 14.24 -14.89 10.50
N LEU A 108 13.05 -14.36 10.40
CA LEU A 108 12.67 -13.19 11.20
C LEU A 108 12.64 -13.47 12.70
#